data_427a59cf66741fb3a3a67687a290897a
#
_entry.id   427a59cf66741fb3a3a67687a290897a
#
_cell.length_a   1.000
_cell.length_b   1.000
_cell.length_c   1.000
_cell.angle_alpha   90.00
_cell.angle_beta   90.00
_cell.angle_gamma   90.00
#
_symmetry.space_group_name_H-M   'P 1'
#
loop_
_entity.id
_entity.type
_entity.pdbx_description
1 polymer ?
#
loop_
_entity_poly.entity_id
_entity_poly.type
_entity_poly.pdbx_seq_one_letter_code
_entity_poly.pdbx_strand_id
1 'polypeptide(L)'
;QYEGHAAPPEEILKSSPFVWFKDALDGYDYLVEQGYDEIVVAGLSLGGDFALKLSLNRDVKGIVTMCAPMGGKTEGAIYEGFLEYARNFKKYEGKNQETIDNEMDHFKPTETLKELSEALDTIKDQVDEVFDPILVIQVENDNMIDPQSANYIYDHVDSDDKDIKWYSQSGHVITIDKEKEQVFEDIYQFLESLD
;
A
#
# COMPACT_ATOMS: atom_id res chain seq x y z
N GLN A 1 -8.36 -10.44 1.92
CA GLN A 1 -7.40 -10.64 0.82
C GLN A 1 -7.95 -9.95 -0.42
N TYR A 2 -7.15 -9.16 -1.11
CA TYR A 2 -7.57 -8.50 -2.35
C TYR A 2 -7.73 -9.54 -3.47
N GLU A 3 -8.76 -9.38 -4.28
CA GLU A 3 -9.01 -10.25 -5.43
C GLU A 3 -7.80 -10.31 -6.37
N GLY A 4 -7.42 -11.51 -6.78
CA GLY A 4 -6.24 -11.77 -7.61
C GLY A 4 -4.90 -11.76 -6.88
N HIS A 5 -4.81 -11.25 -5.63
CA HIS A 5 -3.59 -11.30 -4.84
C HIS A 5 -3.38 -12.69 -4.21
N ALA A 6 -2.11 -13.05 -3.95
CA ALA A 6 -1.69 -14.40 -3.55
C ALA A 6 -2.09 -15.51 -4.57
N ALA A 7 -2.25 -15.12 -5.83
CA ALA A 7 -2.51 -15.97 -6.98
C ALA A 7 -1.49 -15.64 -8.09
N PRO A 8 -1.43 -16.39 -9.20
CA PRO A 8 -0.56 -16.03 -10.32
C PRO A 8 -0.77 -14.58 -10.78
N PRO A 9 0.28 -13.87 -11.22
CA PRO A 9 0.20 -12.44 -11.55
C PRO A 9 -0.88 -12.07 -12.58
N GLU A 10 -1.23 -13.03 -13.45
CA GLU A 10 -2.28 -12.91 -14.44
C GLU A 10 -3.68 -12.67 -13.83
N GLU A 11 -3.89 -13.11 -12.58
CA GLU A 11 -5.18 -12.93 -11.89
C GLU A 11 -5.35 -11.49 -11.39
N ILE A 12 -4.27 -10.79 -11.05
CA ILE A 12 -4.30 -9.36 -10.69
C ILE A 12 -4.85 -8.54 -11.84
N LEU A 13 -4.45 -8.85 -13.08
CA LEU A 13 -4.88 -8.13 -14.28
C LEU A 13 -6.34 -8.39 -14.69
N LYS A 14 -7.03 -9.32 -14.03
CA LYS A 14 -8.46 -9.62 -14.22
C LYS A 14 -9.36 -8.90 -13.21
N SER A 15 -8.76 -8.26 -12.22
CA SER A 15 -9.43 -7.48 -11.19
C SER A 15 -9.19 -5.98 -11.39
N SER A 16 -9.59 -5.15 -10.44
CA SER A 16 -9.37 -3.70 -10.51
C SER A 16 -9.11 -3.09 -9.14
N PRO A 17 -8.48 -1.90 -9.07
CA PRO A 17 -8.30 -1.17 -7.82
C PRO A 17 -9.60 -0.87 -7.08
N PHE A 18 -10.69 -0.71 -7.80
CA PHE A 18 -12.02 -0.56 -7.22
C PHE A 18 -12.43 -1.81 -6.44
N VAL A 19 -12.23 -3.00 -7.02
CA VAL A 19 -12.54 -4.28 -6.35
C VAL A 19 -11.61 -4.48 -5.15
N TRP A 20 -10.32 -4.20 -5.27
CA TRP A 20 -9.38 -4.31 -4.16
C TRP A 20 -9.73 -3.37 -3.00
N PHE A 21 -10.10 -2.13 -3.31
CA PHE A 21 -10.56 -1.19 -2.28
C PHE A 21 -11.88 -1.66 -1.64
N LYS A 22 -12.79 -2.22 -2.43
CA LYS A 22 -14.02 -2.83 -1.89
C LYS A 22 -13.71 -3.98 -0.93
N ASP A 23 -12.73 -4.83 -1.24
CA ASP A 23 -12.28 -5.89 -0.32
C ASP A 23 -11.76 -5.33 1.00
N ALA A 24 -11.09 -4.16 0.98
CA ALA A 24 -10.67 -3.47 2.20
C ALA A 24 -11.87 -2.95 3.01
N LEU A 25 -12.86 -2.34 2.34
CA LEU A 25 -14.10 -1.89 2.97
C LEU A 25 -14.89 -3.05 3.58
N ASP A 26 -15.03 -4.16 2.84
CA ASP A 26 -15.73 -5.36 3.31
C ASP A 26 -15.03 -5.95 4.56
N GLY A 27 -13.68 -5.87 4.61
CA GLY A 27 -12.90 -6.27 5.79
C GLY A 27 -13.17 -5.39 7.00
N TYR A 28 -13.23 -4.08 6.82
CA TYR A 28 -13.61 -3.13 7.86
C TYR A 28 -15.04 -3.38 8.36
N ASP A 29 -16.00 -3.43 7.44
CA ASP A 29 -17.41 -3.61 7.77
C ASP A 29 -17.65 -4.95 8.50
N TYR A 30 -16.89 -6.01 8.14
CA TYR A 30 -16.91 -7.28 8.87
C TYR A 30 -16.46 -7.11 10.33
N LEU A 31 -15.39 -6.34 10.61
CA LEU A 31 -14.95 -6.10 11.99
C LEU A 31 -16.02 -5.36 12.80
N VAL A 32 -16.67 -4.35 12.21
CA VAL A 32 -17.78 -3.63 12.84
C VAL A 32 -18.94 -4.59 13.16
N GLU A 33 -19.29 -5.49 12.23
CA GLU A 33 -20.33 -6.53 12.45
C GLU A 33 -19.95 -7.50 13.58
N GLN A 34 -18.65 -7.72 13.83
CA GLN A 34 -18.17 -8.53 14.97
C GLN A 34 -18.16 -7.75 16.29
N GLY A 35 -18.50 -6.46 16.28
CA GLY A 35 -18.62 -5.62 17.47
C GLY A 35 -17.34 -4.86 17.84
N TYR A 36 -16.37 -4.75 16.92
CA TYR A 36 -15.21 -3.89 17.10
C TYR A 36 -15.57 -2.46 16.67
N ASP A 37 -15.31 -1.49 17.54
CA ASP A 37 -15.60 -0.07 17.34
C ASP A 37 -14.34 0.81 17.37
N GLU A 38 -13.20 0.28 17.80
CA GLU A 38 -11.90 0.96 17.79
C GLU A 38 -10.99 0.29 16.76
N ILE A 39 -11.12 0.67 15.48
CA ILE A 39 -10.41 0.04 14.38
C ILE A 39 -9.31 0.98 13.89
N VAL A 40 -8.06 0.51 13.96
CA VAL A 40 -6.91 1.15 13.32
C VAL A 40 -6.63 0.44 11.99
N VAL A 41 -6.34 1.22 10.95
CA VAL A 41 -6.02 0.71 9.63
C VAL A 41 -4.53 0.88 9.33
N ALA A 42 -3.89 -0.19 8.91
CA ALA A 42 -2.47 -0.18 8.58
C ALA A 42 -2.23 -0.77 7.19
N GLY A 43 -1.36 -0.15 6.40
CA GLY A 43 -1.08 -0.63 5.06
C GLY A 43 0.34 -0.38 4.59
N LEU A 44 0.87 -1.36 3.85
CA LEU A 44 2.16 -1.28 3.17
C LEU A 44 1.95 -0.98 1.69
N SER A 45 2.73 -0.06 1.13
CA SER A 45 2.68 0.30 -0.30
C SER A 45 1.25 0.70 -0.70
N LEU A 46 0.66 0.11 -1.74
CA LEU A 46 -0.73 0.32 -2.14
C LEU A 46 -1.73 0.14 -0.96
N GLY A 47 -1.41 -0.76 -0.01
CA GLY A 47 -2.22 -0.92 1.20
C GLY A 47 -2.24 0.34 2.06
N GLY A 48 -1.15 1.14 2.06
CA GLY A 48 -1.09 2.43 2.73
C GLY A 48 -2.00 3.47 2.07
N ASP A 49 -2.04 3.51 0.73
CA ASP A 49 -2.99 4.36 0.00
C ASP A 49 -4.44 3.96 0.30
N PHE A 50 -4.72 2.65 0.37
CA PHE A 50 -6.04 2.17 0.74
C PHE A 50 -6.40 2.43 2.20
N ALA A 51 -5.41 2.46 3.11
CA ALA A 51 -5.65 2.87 4.49
C ALA A 51 -6.09 4.34 4.58
N LEU A 52 -5.41 5.25 3.85
CA LEU A 52 -5.83 6.64 3.71
C LEU A 52 -7.23 6.76 3.11
N LYS A 53 -7.49 6.08 1.99
CA LYS A 53 -8.80 6.10 1.34
C LYS A 53 -9.91 5.51 2.21
N LEU A 54 -9.59 4.52 3.06
CA LEU A 54 -10.55 3.90 3.95
C LEU A 54 -10.99 4.88 5.03
N SER A 55 -10.08 5.67 5.62
CA SER A 55 -10.43 6.68 6.61
C SER A 55 -11.37 7.75 6.06
N LEU A 56 -11.30 8.08 4.78
CA LEU A 56 -12.26 8.98 4.11
C LEU A 56 -13.67 8.37 3.95
N ASN A 57 -13.83 7.08 4.21
CA ASN A 57 -15.08 6.34 3.97
C ASN A 57 -15.65 5.67 5.23
N ARG A 58 -14.85 5.55 6.29
CA ARG A 58 -15.19 4.87 7.55
C ARG A 58 -14.53 5.58 8.72
N ASP A 59 -15.16 5.50 9.88
CA ASP A 59 -14.60 6.02 11.12
C ASP A 59 -13.45 5.09 11.58
N VAL A 60 -12.23 5.60 11.57
CA VAL A 60 -11.05 4.86 12.03
C VAL A 60 -10.46 5.55 13.27
N LYS A 61 -9.89 4.76 14.18
CA LYS A 61 -9.22 5.30 15.37
C LYS A 61 -7.82 5.84 15.04
N GLY A 62 -7.21 5.38 13.97
CA GLY A 62 -5.92 5.83 13.50
C GLY A 62 -5.48 5.12 12.22
N ILE A 63 -4.45 5.67 11.60
CA ILE A 63 -3.92 5.22 10.32
C ILE A 63 -2.41 4.95 10.45
N VAL A 64 -1.94 3.85 9.89
CA VAL A 64 -0.50 3.60 9.70
C VAL A 64 -0.21 3.37 8.23
N THR A 65 0.56 4.26 7.61
CA THR A 65 1.06 4.06 6.24
C THR A 65 2.52 3.63 6.26
N MET A 66 2.86 2.61 5.49
CA MET A 66 4.23 2.10 5.35
C MET A 66 4.63 2.13 3.88
N CYS A 67 5.62 2.93 3.51
CA CYS A 67 6.11 3.05 2.13
C CYS A 67 4.97 3.24 1.11
N ALA A 68 3.99 4.09 1.41
CA ALA A 68 2.84 4.34 0.55
C ALA A 68 3.21 5.31 -0.58
N PRO A 69 2.95 4.99 -1.86
CA PRO A 69 3.22 5.89 -2.97
C PRO A 69 2.19 7.03 -3.02
N MET A 70 2.62 8.27 -3.21
CA MET A 70 1.72 9.42 -3.37
C MET A 70 1.70 9.93 -4.80
N GLY A 71 1.05 9.18 -5.70
CA GLY A 71 0.91 9.56 -7.10
C GLY A 71 2.24 9.65 -7.85
N GLY A 72 2.22 10.32 -8.99
CA GLY A 72 3.44 10.63 -9.76
C GLY A 72 4.03 9.48 -10.57
N LYS A 73 3.48 8.28 -10.48
CA LYS A 73 3.87 7.18 -11.36
C LYS A 73 3.06 7.22 -12.64
N THR A 74 3.76 7.29 -13.76
CA THR A 74 3.14 7.09 -15.07
C THR A 74 2.63 5.64 -15.20
N GLU A 75 1.65 5.42 -16.06
CA GLU A 75 1.17 4.06 -16.39
C GLU A 75 2.34 3.14 -16.77
N GLY A 76 3.35 3.65 -17.48
CA GLY A 76 4.56 2.89 -17.82
C GLY A 76 5.36 2.46 -16.59
N ALA A 77 5.53 3.30 -15.59
CA ALA A 77 6.24 2.97 -14.35
C ALA A 77 5.47 1.94 -13.51
N ILE A 78 4.14 2.01 -13.47
CA ILE A 78 3.28 1.02 -12.83
C ILE A 78 3.40 -0.33 -13.54
N TYR A 79 3.39 -0.31 -14.87
CA TYR A 79 3.55 -1.52 -15.68
C TYR A 79 4.91 -2.19 -15.46
N GLU A 80 6.00 -1.43 -15.44
CA GLU A 80 7.34 -1.98 -15.13
C GLU A 80 7.40 -2.59 -13.71
N GLY A 81 6.80 -1.93 -12.73
CA GLY A 81 6.69 -2.48 -11.36
C GLY A 81 5.89 -3.79 -11.32
N PHE A 82 4.79 -3.87 -12.08
CA PHE A 82 4.03 -5.10 -12.23
C PHE A 82 4.86 -6.21 -12.90
N LEU A 83 5.62 -5.90 -13.94
CA LEU A 83 6.50 -6.88 -14.59
C LEU A 83 7.58 -7.40 -13.64
N GLU A 84 8.16 -6.53 -12.81
CA GLU A 84 9.12 -6.95 -11.79
C GLU A 84 8.48 -7.89 -10.76
N TYR A 85 7.30 -7.54 -10.25
CA TYR A 85 6.52 -8.40 -9.37
C TYR A 85 6.26 -9.77 -10.02
N ALA A 86 5.76 -9.79 -11.27
CA ALA A 86 5.45 -11.02 -11.99
C ALA A 86 6.68 -11.91 -12.18
N ARG A 87 7.85 -11.32 -12.53
CA ARG A 87 9.11 -12.06 -12.63
C ARG A 87 9.52 -12.68 -11.29
N ASN A 88 9.44 -11.93 -10.21
CA ASN A 88 9.80 -12.40 -8.89
C ASN A 88 8.86 -13.51 -8.40
N PHE A 89 7.56 -13.38 -8.67
CA PHE A 89 6.59 -14.43 -8.39
C PHE A 89 6.93 -15.75 -9.13
N LYS A 90 7.20 -15.67 -10.43
CA LYS A 90 7.56 -16.83 -11.24
C LYS A 90 8.88 -17.50 -10.79
N LYS A 91 9.86 -16.71 -10.33
CA LYS A 91 11.07 -17.25 -9.68
C LYS A 91 10.74 -17.97 -8.38
N TYR A 92 9.83 -17.41 -7.56
CA TYR A 92 9.37 -18.04 -6.33
C TYR A 92 8.66 -19.38 -6.59
N GLU A 93 7.93 -19.51 -7.72
CA GLU A 93 7.35 -20.77 -8.18
C GLU A 93 8.42 -21.82 -8.63
N GLY A 94 9.69 -21.44 -8.65
CA GLY A 94 10.79 -22.33 -9.06
C GLY A 94 10.94 -22.48 -10.57
N LYS A 95 10.34 -21.61 -11.38
CA LYS A 95 10.48 -21.62 -12.84
C LYS A 95 11.91 -21.23 -13.25
N ASN A 96 12.41 -21.85 -14.32
CA ASN A 96 13.69 -21.47 -14.89
C ASN A 96 13.58 -20.19 -15.74
N GLN A 97 14.73 -19.56 -16.03
CA GLN A 97 14.77 -18.26 -16.71
C GLN A 97 14.11 -18.29 -18.11
N GLU A 98 14.32 -19.34 -18.90
CA GLU A 98 13.73 -19.47 -20.24
C GLU A 98 12.19 -19.51 -20.17
N THR A 99 11.64 -20.25 -19.20
CA THR A 99 10.18 -20.30 -18.97
C THR A 99 9.66 -18.95 -18.55
N ILE A 100 10.37 -18.26 -17.63
CA ILE A 100 9.99 -16.93 -17.17
C ILE A 100 9.96 -15.96 -18.35
N ASP A 101 11.01 -15.89 -19.15
CA ASP A 101 11.10 -14.96 -20.27
C ASP A 101 9.97 -15.20 -21.29
N ASN A 102 9.67 -16.45 -21.61
CA ASN A 102 8.57 -16.82 -22.50
C ASN A 102 7.20 -16.41 -21.94
N GLU A 103 6.95 -16.59 -20.64
CA GLU A 103 5.69 -16.22 -20.01
C GLU A 103 5.55 -14.68 -19.88
N MET A 104 6.67 -13.99 -19.63
CA MET A 104 6.67 -12.52 -19.52
C MET A 104 6.33 -11.82 -20.83
N ASP A 105 6.65 -12.40 -22.00
CA ASP A 105 6.32 -11.84 -23.32
C ASP A 105 4.80 -11.71 -23.57
N HIS A 106 3.97 -12.41 -22.78
CA HIS A 106 2.52 -12.37 -22.89
C HIS A 106 1.88 -11.20 -22.13
N PHE A 107 2.59 -10.60 -21.16
CA PHE A 107 2.06 -9.46 -20.43
C PHE A 107 1.99 -8.22 -21.33
N LYS A 108 0.88 -7.51 -21.21
CA LYS A 108 0.64 -6.24 -21.91
C LYS A 108 0.12 -5.22 -20.88
N PRO A 109 0.32 -3.93 -21.11
CA PRO A 109 -0.40 -2.91 -20.35
C PRO A 109 -1.91 -3.17 -20.44
N THR A 110 -2.60 -3.05 -19.32
CA THR A 110 -4.03 -3.34 -19.21
C THR A 110 -4.77 -2.15 -18.61
N GLU A 111 -6.09 -2.14 -18.75
CA GLU A 111 -6.95 -1.14 -18.13
C GLU A 111 -6.78 -1.11 -16.61
N THR A 112 -6.60 -2.28 -15.96
CA THR A 112 -6.33 -2.40 -14.52
C THR A 112 -5.16 -1.54 -14.07
N LEU A 113 -4.05 -1.52 -14.82
CA LEU A 113 -2.86 -0.74 -14.46
C LEU A 113 -3.06 0.76 -14.67
N LYS A 114 -3.86 1.12 -15.68
CA LYS A 114 -4.28 2.51 -15.90
C LYS A 114 -5.20 2.97 -14.76
N GLU A 115 -6.22 2.19 -14.44
CA GLU A 115 -7.13 2.46 -13.31
C GLU A 115 -6.38 2.57 -11.98
N LEU A 116 -5.28 1.80 -11.80
CA LEU A 116 -4.42 1.92 -10.62
C LEU A 116 -3.73 3.29 -10.56
N SER A 117 -3.19 3.79 -11.69
CA SER A 117 -2.61 5.14 -11.76
C SER A 117 -3.64 6.21 -11.38
N GLU A 118 -4.84 6.13 -11.96
CA GLU A 118 -5.93 7.07 -11.71
C GLU A 118 -6.42 7.00 -10.25
N ALA A 119 -6.48 5.79 -9.66
CA ALA A 119 -6.85 5.60 -8.26
C ALA A 119 -5.83 6.22 -7.30
N LEU A 120 -4.52 6.05 -7.56
CA LEU A 120 -3.46 6.66 -6.75
C LEU A 120 -3.50 8.20 -6.84
N ASP A 121 -3.71 8.76 -8.03
CA ASP A 121 -3.83 10.20 -8.20
C ASP A 121 -5.08 10.74 -7.46
N THR A 122 -6.20 10.02 -7.50
CA THR A 122 -7.42 10.38 -6.77
C THR A 122 -7.19 10.39 -5.25
N ILE A 123 -6.47 9.39 -4.70
CA ILE A 123 -6.15 9.35 -3.27
C ILE A 123 -5.23 10.51 -2.90
N LYS A 124 -4.23 10.79 -3.73
CA LYS A 124 -3.34 11.93 -3.53
C LYS A 124 -4.09 13.27 -3.48
N ASP A 125 -5.07 13.47 -4.36
CA ASP A 125 -5.87 14.69 -4.43
C ASP A 125 -6.79 14.88 -3.22
N GLN A 126 -7.02 13.83 -2.43
CA GLN A 126 -7.91 13.81 -1.26
C GLN A 126 -7.14 13.67 0.08
N VAL A 127 -5.81 13.65 0.06
CA VAL A 127 -5.01 13.42 1.28
C VAL A 127 -5.20 14.51 2.34
N ASP A 128 -5.54 15.72 1.93
CA ASP A 128 -5.86 16.87 2.81
C ASP A 128 -7.25 16.77 3.47
N GLU A 129 -8.05 15.78 3.09
CA GLU A 129 -9.30 15.45 3.76
C GLU A 129 -9.13 14.42 4.90
N VAL A 130 -7.90 13.97 5.17
CA VAL A 130 -7.59 12.99 6.23
C VAL A 130 -7.32 13.73 7.55
N PHE A 131 -8.16 13.51 8.55
CA PHE A 131 -8.11 14.17 9.87
C PHE A 131 -7.74 13.21 11.01
N ASP A 132 -7.80 11.90 10.77
CA ASP A 132 -7.54 10.89 11.79
C ASP A 132 -6.07 10.88 12.23
N PRO A 133 -5.76 10.45 13.46
CA PRO A 133 -4.38 10.24 13.91
C PRO A 133 -3.61 9.35 12.93
N ILE A 134 -2.37 9.74 12.58
CA ILE A 134 -1.61 9.03 11.54
C ILE A 134 -0.14 8.86 11.89
N LEU A 135 0.37 7.64 11.72
CA LEU A 135 1.79 7.33 11.69
C LEU A 135 2.24 7.02 10.25
N VAL A 136 3.14 7.84 9.72
CA VAL A 136 3.75 7.64 8.40
C VAL A 136 5.10 6.98 8.56
N ILE A 137 5.32 5.83 7.93
CA ILE A 137 6.56 5.06 7.99
C ILE A 137 7.17 4.98 6.59
N GLN A 138 8.47 5.30 6.48
CA GLN A 138 9.17 5.29 5.21
C GLN A 138 10.61 4.81 5.34
N VAL A 139 11.11 4.11 4.32
CA VAL A 139 12.53 3.80 4.18
C VAL A 139 13.24 4.86 3.32
N GLU A 140 14.44 5.28 3.75
CA GLU A 140 15.20 6.33 3.06
C GLU A 140 15.62 5.94 1.64
N ASN A 141 15.98 4.67 1.45
CA ASN A 141 16.50 4.13 0.20
C ASN A 141 15.48 3.19 -0.48
N ASP A 142 14.23 3.63 -0.54
CA ASP A 142 13.18 2.88 -1.23
C ASP A 142 13.47 2.82 -2.74
N ASN A 143 13.54 1.62 -3.28
CA ASN A 143 13.83 1.37 -4.69
C ASN A 143 12.55 1.14 -5.53
N MET A 144 11.38 1.13 -4.91
CA MET A 144 10.11 0.87 -5.58
C MET A 144 9.24 2.13 -5.71
N ILE A 145 9.30 3.03 -4.72
CA ILE A 145 8.55 4.28 -4.73
C ILE A 145 9.47 5.47 -4.45
N ASP A 146 9.00 6.68 -4.73
CA ASP A 146 9.69 7.90 -4.31
C ASP A 146 9.51 8.09 -2.79
N PRO A 147 10.59 8.10 -1.98
CA PRO A 147 10.49 8.31 -0.54
C PRO A 147 9.84 9.66 -0.15
N GLN A 148 9.86 10.66 -1.05
CA GLN A 148 9.18 11.94 -0.82
C GLN A 148 7.65 11.79 -0.70
N SER A 149 7.09 10.66 -1.09
CA SER A 149 5.69 10.32 -0.85
C SER A 149 5.32 10.43 0.64
N ALA A 150 6.20 10.00 1.53
CA ALA A 150 5.96 10.09 2.97
C ALA A 150 5.92 11.54 3.48
N ASN A 151 6.83 12.40 3.00
CA ASN A 151 6.78 13.82 3.30
C ASN A 151 5.49 14.44 2.76
N TYR A 152 5.08 14.06 1.54
CA TYR A 152 3.84 14.55 0.97
C TYR A 152 2.62 14.19 1.84
N ILE A 153 2.50 12.93 2.29
CA ILE A 153 1.42 12.52 3.20
C ILE A 153 1.47 13.36 4.47
N TYR A 154 2.62 13.38 5.14
CA TYR A 154 2.79 14.07 6.42
C TYR A 154 2.48 15.57 6.34
N ASP A 155 2.88 16.24 5.26
CA ASP A 155 2.71 17.68 5.08
C ASP A 155 1.27 18.07 4.71
N HIS A 156 0.51 17.16 4.05
CA HIS A 156 -0.81 17.48 3.49
C HIS A 156 -1.99 16.92 4.28
N VAL A 157 -1.83 15.85 5.09
CA VAL A 157 -2.92 15.41 5.96
C VAL A 157 -3.28 16.53 6.96
N ASP A 158 -4.57 16.78 7.17
CA ASP A 158 -5.08 17.80 8.09
C ASP A 158 -5.33 17.22 9.50
N SER A 159 -4.51 16.24 9.89
CA SER A 159 -4.50 15.64 11.22
C SER A 159 -3.68 16.47 12.19
N ASP A 160 -4.23 16.73 13.38
CA ASP A 160 -3.52 17.36 14.50
C ASP A 160 -2.54 16.39 15.19
N ASP A 161 -2.78 15.07 15.08
CA ASP A 161 -1.96 14.00 15.67
C ASP A 161 -1.30 13.17 14.56
N LYS A 162 -0.12 13.61 14.16
CA LYS A 162 0.65 12.98 13.08
C LYS A 162 2.13 12.86 13.41
N ASP A 163 2.71 11.70 13.10
CA ASP A 163 4.15 11.43 13.23
C ASP A 163 4.70 10.79 11.96
N ILE A 164 6.00 10.95 11.73
CA ILE A 164 6.71 10.35 10.61
C ILE A 164 8.00 9.67 11.08
N LYS A 165 8.20 8.42 10.68
CA LYS A 165 9.38 7.61 11.03
C LYS A 165 10.15 7.19 9.78
N TRP A 166 11.46 7.36 9.83
CA TRP A 166 12.37 7.03 8.75
C TRP A 166 13.30 5.89 9.12
N TYR A 167 13.54 4.99 8.18
CA TYR A 167 14.38 3.80 8.36
C TYR A 167 15.42 3.72 7.25
N SER A 168 16.69 3.48 7.61
CA SER A 168 17.81 3.60 6.65
C SER A 168 18.43 2.28 6.21
N GLN A 169 18.08 1.17 6.87
CA GLN A 169 18.74 -0.12 6.66
C GLN A 169 17.83 -1.16 5.96
N SER A 170 16.55 -0.85 5.85
CA SER A 170 15.56 -1.72 5.25
C SER A 170 15.21 -1.27 3.83
N GLY A 171 14.63 -2.15 3.04
CA GLY A 171 14.03 -1.85 1.75
C GLY A 171 12.51 -1.72 1.84
N HIS A 172 11.86 -1.59 0.69
CA HIS A 172 10.43 -1.28 0.54
C HIS A 172 9.50 -2.15 1.38
N VAL A 173 9.75 -3.47 1.45
CA VAL A 173 8.92 -4.39 2.26
C VAL A 173 9.42 -4.42 3.70
N ILE A 174 9.31 -3.28 4.37
CA ILE A 174 9.90 -3.01 5.67
C ILE A 174 9.45 -3.97 6.77
N THR A 175 8.24 -4.54 6.64
CA THR A 175 7.63 -5.45 7.62
C THR A 175 8.32 -6.82 7.75
N ILE A 176 9.22 -7.16 6.83
CA ILE A 176 9.99 -8.42 6.84
C ILE A 176 11.49 -8.22 6.77
N ASP A 177 11.97 -6.97 6.75
CA ASP A 177 13.38 -6.62 6.59
C ASP A 177 14.06 -6.34 7.95
N LYS A 178 15.25 -5.77 7.92
CA LYS A 178 16.20 -5.66 9.03
C LYS A 178 15.66 -4.88 10.23
N GLU A 179 14.86 -3.83 9.98
CA GLU A 179 14.35 -2.95 11.03
C GLU A 179 12.91 -3.28 11.44
N LYS A 180 12.35 -4.42 11.01
CA LYS A 180 10.96 -4.80 11.27
C LYS A 180 10.56 -4.75 12.73
N GLU A 181 11.45 -5.16 13.65
CA GLU A 181 11.16 -5.16 15.08
C GLU A 181 11.00 -3.72 15.61
N GLN A 182 11.81 -2.78 15.12
CA GLN A 182 11.68 -1.37 15.47
C GLN A 182 10.40 -0.78 14.87
N VAL A 183 10.06 -1.15 13.63
CA VAL A 183 8.80 -0.74 12.99
C VAL A 183 7.60 -1.21 13.80
N PHE A 184 7.60 -2.46 14.25
CA PHE A 184 6.51 -2.99 15.06
C PHE A 184 6.42 -2.32 16.43
N GLU A 185 7.56 -1.98 17.05
CA GLU A 185 7.58 -1.21 18.28
C GLU A 185 7.03 0.20 18.08
N ASP A 186 7.44 0.90 17.02
CA ASP A 186 6.95 2.26 16.74
C ASP A 186 5.44 2.25 16.42
N ILE A 187 4.94 1.23 15.70
CA ILE A 187 3.49 1.03 15.50
C ILE A 187 2.80 0.77 16.84
N TYR A 188 3.35 -0.10 17.67
CA TYR A 188 2.76 -0.41 18.98
C TYR A 188 2.66 0.84 19.86
N GLN A 189 3.71 1.67 19.90
CA GLN A 189 3.70 2.93 20.65
C GLN A 189 2.66 3.91 20.12
N PHE A 190 2.48 3.97 18.80
CA PHE A 190 1.41 4.77 18.19
C PHE A 190 0.04 4.24 18.62
N LEU A 191 -0.20 2.92 18.58
CA LEU A 191 -1.47 2.33 19.01
C LEU A 191 -1.79 2.62 20.48
N GLU A 192 -0.78 2.56 21.37
CA GLU A 192 -0.93 2.88 22.79
C GLU A 192 -1.18 4.38 23.04
N SER A 193 -0.88 5.25 22.08
CA SER A 193 -1.15 6.70 22.19
C SER A 193 -2.56 7.09 21.74
N LEU A 194 -3.29 6.18 21.09
CA LEU A 194 -4.65 6.40 20.61
C LEU A 194 -5.66 6.11 21.75
N ASP A 195 -5.87 7.05 22.65
CA ASP A 195 -6.83 6.94 23.76
C ASP A 195 -8.29 7.17 23.33
#